data_4da02fe6b1959b23c8fd4b27e8fe3c58
#
_entry.id   4da02fe6b1959b23c8fd4b27e8fe3c58
#
_cell.length_a   1.000
_cell.length_b   1.000
_cell.length_c   1.000
_cell.angle_alpha   90.00
_cell.angle_beta   90.00
_cell.angle_gamma   90.00
#
_symmetry.space_group_name_H-M   'P 1'
#
loop_
_entity.id
_entity.type
_entity.pdbx_description
1 polymer ?
#
loop_
_entity_poly.entity_id
_entity_poly.type
_entity_poly.pdbx_seq_one_letter_code
_entity_poly.pdbx_strand_id
1 'polypeptide(L)'
;MIRFSSRYMIAALLLCGSVHFAQAQKVMEEYEVFPTRLETDIPYRIPAIATASNGDLIAVADYRYCRMDIGFAGTGDGRIDLRASISKDNGQTWEAPFTIVKGKGRGFDVFHTGFGDPCVVADRNSSRVFLLSCAGNVSFPGGTREKHQGIAIMHSEDNGKTWSEPKDIAEDVYAMFDKCSRGPVRAMFIGSGKIHQSRYTKTGKYYRLYCSNLVTDVNGARLNYVLYSDDFGDTWKVLGDKEDVPIINGDEPKVEELPDGRIIISSRCGGGRLFNIFDFENKEQATGKWGKQAFSG
;
A
#
# COMPACT_ATOMS: atom_id res chain seq x y z
N MET A 1 34.97 46.00 46.28
CA MET A 1 35.28 45.60 44.89
C MET A 1 35.50 44.10 44.86
N ILE A 2 34.46 43.38 44.61
CA ILE A 2 34.49 41.88 44.65
C ILE A 2 34.62 41.39 43.20
N ARG A 3 35.74 40.78 42.86
CA ARG A 3 35.99 40.15 41.57
C ARG A 3 35.31 38.76 41.56
N PHE A 4 34.25 38.58 40.79
CA PHE A 4 33.73 37.26 40.49
C PHE A 4 34.61 36.58 39.43
N SER A 5 35.14 35.44 39.79
CA SER A 5 36.02 34.62 38.95
C SER A 5 35.21 33.97 37.80
N SER A 6 35.66 34.14 36.55
CA SER A 6 35.08 33.61 35.33
C SER A 6 34.99 32.08 35.23
N ARG A 7 35.48 31.36 36.23
CA ARG A 7 35.51 29.88 36.25
C ARG A 7 34.16 29.24 36.63
N TYR A 8 33.25 29.99 37.28
CA TYR A 8 31.95 29.43 37.67
C TYR A 8 30.85 29.56 36.60
N MET A 9 31.03 30.44 35.63
CA MET A 9 30.08 30.61 34.53
C MET A 9 30.19 29.50 33.47
N ILE A 10 31.36 28.89 33.28
CA ILE A 10 31.58 27.81 32.31
C ILE A 10 31.00 26.45 32.82
N ALA A 11 31.03 26.22 34.14
CA ALA A 11 30.47 25.01 34.72
C ALA A 11 28.93 24.98 34.72
N ALA A 12 28.28 26.15 34.85
CA ALA A 12 26.82 26.25 34.81
C ALA A 12 26.25 26.09 33.39
N LEU A 13 26.97 26.49 32.34
CA LEU A 13 26.56 26.30 30.94
C LEU A 13 26.76 24.88 30.46
N LEU A 14 27.72 24.11 30.99
CA LEU A 14 27.92 22.70 30.68
C LEU A 14 26.90 21.81 31.37
N LEU A 15 26.36 22.18 32.52
CA LEU A 15 25.30 21.43 33.21
C LEU A 15 23.92 21.64 32.58
N CYS A 16 23.62 22.79 31.99
CA CYS A 16 22.38 23.03 31.25
C CYS A 16 22.36 22.32 29.86
N GLY A 17 23.52 22.10 29.22
CA GLY A 17 23.62 21.42 27.93
C GLY A 17 23.42 19.92 28.02
N SER A 18 23.76 19.32 29.17
CA SER A 18 23.64 17.86 29.34
C SER A 18 22.21 17.35 29.69
N VAL A 19 21.36 18.25 30.21
CA VAL A 19 19.98 17.88 30.57
C VAL A 19 19.06 17.80 29.33
N HIS A 20 19.39 18.51 28.24
CA HIS A 20 18.57 18.49 27.03
C HIS A 20 18.88 17.29 26.10
N PHE A 21 20.03 16.64 26.24
CA PHE A 21 20.34 15.44 25.44
C PHE A 21 19.78 14.13 26.06
N ALA A 22 19.43 14.12 27.32
CA ALA A 22 18.89 12.94 27.99
C ALA A 22 17.39 12.71 27.73
N GLN A 23 16.67 13.66 27.11
CA GLN A 23 15.25 13.54 26.80
C GLN A 23 14.98 13.04 25.37
N ALA A 24 16.00 12.83 24.56
CA ALA A 24 15.84 12.46 23.13
C ALA A 24 15.90 10.93 22.85
N GLN A 25 16.12 10.12 23.85
CA GLN A 25 16.05 8.65 23.72
C GLN A 25 14.88 8.08 24.53
N LYS A 26 13.64 8.40 24.11
CA LYS A 26 12.55 7.51 24.42
C LYS A 26 12.77 6.29 23.52
N VAL A 27 13.16 5.17 24.12
CA VAL A 27 13.18 3.87 23.44
C VAL A 27 11.81 3.72 22.77
N MET A 28 11.77 3.54 21.45
CA MET A 28 10.53 3.23 20.77
C MET A 28 10.09 1.87 21.30
N GLU A 29 8.94 1.85 21.98
CA GLU A 29 8.34 0.59 22.41
C GLU A 29 7.83 -0.13 21.15
N GLU A 30 8.20 -1.40 21.01
CA GLU A 30 7.74 -2.26 19.92
C GLU A 30 6.50 -3.03 20.38
N TYR A 31 5.47 -3.06 19.53
CA TYR A 31 4.23 -3.77 19.78
C TYR A 31 3.99 -4.80 18.70
N GLU A 32 3.71 -6.04 19.09
CA GLU A 32 3.35 -7.11 18.16
C GLU A 32 1.87 -7.02 17.80
N VAL A 33 1.56 -6.66 16.55
CA VAL A 33 0.18 -6.49 16.05
C VAL A 33 -0.42 -7.81 15.61
N PHE A 34 0.38 -8.66 14.95
CA PHE A 34 -0.04 -9.93 14.36
C PHE A 34 0.86 -11.07 14.87
N PRO A 35 0.61 -11.60 16.07
CA PRO A 35 1.44 -12.66 16.61
C PRO A 35 1.28 -13.95 15.81
N THR A 36 2.39 -14.48 15.31
CA THR A 36 2.44 -15.84 14.79
C THR A 36 2.52 -16.79 15.97
N ARG A 37 1.44 -17.52 16.22
CA ARG A 37 1.40 -18.47 17.32
C ARG A 37 2.14 -19.74 16.95
N LEU A 38 2.99 -20.21 17.84
CA LEU A 38 3.73 -21.47 17.67
C LEU A 38 2.82 -22.68 17.41
N GLU A 39 1.60 -22.66 17.96
CA GLU A 39 0.62 -23.75 17.81
C GLU A 39 0.07 -23.90 16.40
N THR A 40 -0.03 -22.80 15.65
CA THR A 40 -0.57 -22.83 14.27
C THR A 40 0.52 -22.76 13.23
N ASP A 41 1.66 -22.12 13.55
CA ASP A 41 2.78 -21.87 12.64
C ASP A 41 2.34 -21.29 11.26
N ILE A 42 1.22 -20.56 11.24
CA ILE A 42 0.70 -19.89 10.06
C ILE A 42 1.18 -18.43 10.10
N PRO A 43 2.02 -18.00 9.14
CA PRO A 43 2.61 -16.68 9.18
C PRO A 43 1.62 -15.59 8.79
N TYR A 44 1.75 -14.43 9.43
CA TYR A 44 1.27 -13.16 8.91
C TYR A 44 2.35 -12.53 8.03
N ARG A 45 1.93 -11.94 6.91
CA ARG A 45 2.84 -11.26 5.99
C ARG A 45 2.20 -10.03 5.38
N ILE A 46 3.02 -9.20 4.73
CA ILE A 46 2.62 -8.03 3.93
C ILE A 46 1.66 -7.11 4.71
N PRO A 47 2.12 -6.49 5.81
CA PRO A 47 1.25 -5.61 6.59
C PRO A 47 0.97 -4.30 5.87
N ALA A 48 -0.26 -3.80 6.04
CA ALA A 48 -0.71 -2.49 5.64
C ALA A 48 -1.31 -1.79 6.86
N ILE A 49 -1.26 -0.46 6.92
CA ILE A 49 -1.83 0.32 8.00
C ILE A 49 -2.47 1.60 7.49
N ALA A 50 -3.62 1.97 8.07
CA ALA A 50 -4.28 3.24 7.84
C ALA A 50 -4.74 3.85 9.16
N THR A 51 -4.85 5.18 9.21
CA THR A 51 -5.45 5.91 10.33
C THR A 51 -6.87 6.31 9.94
N ALA A 52 -7.86 5.82 10.66
CA ALA A 52 -9.26 6.15 10.47
C ALA A 52 -9.57 7.59 10.91
N SER A 53 -10.70 8.15 10.46
CA SER A 53 -11.09 9.53 10.78
C SER A 53 -11.36 9.77 12.27
N ASN A 54 -11.66 8.72 13.03
CA ASN A 54 -11.84 8.77 14.49
C ASN A 54 -10.52 8.61 15.27
N GLY A 55 -9.38 8.48 14.57
CA GLY A 55 -8.05 8.31 15.15
C GLY A 55 -7.62 6.86 15.39
N ASP A 56 -8.51 5.89 15.20
CA ASP A 56 -8.14 4.47 15.32
C ASP A 56 -7.11 4.09 14.24
N LEU A 57 -6.16 3.23 14.58
CA LEU A 57 -5.25 2.62 13.61
C LEU A 57 -5.83 1.28 13.17
N ILE A 58 -5.87 1.06 11.86
CA ILE A 58 -6.34 -0.18 11.24
C ILE A 58 -5.15 -0.85 10.59
N ALA A 59 -4.66 -1.95 11.14
CA ALA A 59 -3.64 -2.79 10.54
C ALA A 59 -4.28 -3.96 9.82
N VAL A 60 -3.80 -4.28 8.63
CA VAL A 60 -4.28 -5.41 7.81
C VAL A 60 -3.09 -6.24 7.39
N ALA A 61 -3.20 -7.57 7.39
CA ALA A 61 -2.14 -8.46 6.92
C ALA A 61 -2.69 -9.76 6.32
N ASP A 62 -1.89 -10.39 5.49
CA ASP A 62 -2.12 -11.75 5.00
C ASP A 62 -1.98 -12.75 6.14
N TYR A 63 -2.87 -13.75 6.20
CA TYR A 63 -2.73 -14.93 7.03
C TYR A 63 -2.63 -16.14 6.11
N ARG A 64 -1.39 -16.64 5.91
CA ARG A 64 -1.03 -17.53 4.79
C ARG A 64 -1.02 -19.01 5.18
N TYR A 65 -2.14 -19.69 5.09
CA TYR A 65 -2.20 -21.15 5.29
C TYR A 65 -1.29 -21.89 4.32
N CYS A 66 -1.18 -21.42 3.08
CA CYS A 66 -0.32 -22.02 2.05
C CYS A 66 1.16 -21.66 2.20
N ARG A 67 1.53 -20.72 3.07
CA ARG A 67 2.90 -20.20 3.31
C ARG A 67 3.58 -19.59 2.07
N MET A 68 2.87 -19.49 0.95
CA MET A 68 3.34 -18.95 -0.34
C MET A 68 2.57 -17.70 -0.73
N ASP A 69 3.01 -17.02 -1.78
CA ASP A 69 2.28 -15.92 -2.40
C ASP A 69 1.07 -16.44 -3.19
N ILE A 70 0.15 -15.53 -3.55
CA ILE A 70 -1.04 -15.84 -4.36
C ILE A 70 -0.65 -16.64 -5.60
N GLY A 71 -1.35 -17.73 -5.82
CA GLY A 71 -1.22 -18.58 -7.01
C GLY A 71 -0.06 -19.55 -7.02
N PHE A 72 0.85 -19.50 -6.05
CA PHE A 72 1.90 -20.50 -5.92
C PHE A 72 1.39 -21.77 -5.21
N ALA A 73 1.93 -22.91 -5.63
CA ALA A 73 1.72 -24.15 -4.91
C ALA A 73 2.52 -24.10 -3.60
N GLY A 74 1.85 -24.31 -2.49
CA GLY A 74 2.47 -24.40 -1.18
C GLY A 74 1.85 -25.53 -0.38
N THR A 75 2.03 -25.53 0.91
CA THR A 75 1.24 -26.35 1.82
C THR A 75 -0.20 -25.83 1.84
N GLY A 76 -1.19 -26.72 1.96
CA GLY A 76 -2.60 -26.35 1.83
C GLY A 76 -3.00 -26.05 0.38
N ASP A 77 -4.22 -25.62 0.20
CA ASP A 77 -4.89 -25.45 -1.09
C ASP A 77 -4.84 -24.01 -1.63
N GLY A 78 -3.78 -23.30 -1.33
CA GLY A 78 -3.60 -21.90 -1.78
C GLY A 78 -4.37 -20.87 -0.96
N ARG A 79 -4.94 -21.28 0.18
CA ARG A 79 -5.73 -20.41 1.04
C ARG A 79 -4.87 -19.32 1.71
N ILE A 80 -5.30 -18.08 1.54
CA ILE A 80 -4.80 -16.91 2.24
C ILE A 80 -6.01 -16.09 2.68
N ASP A 81 -6.09 -15.74 3.96
CA ASP A 81 -7.11 -14.84 4.48
C ASP A 81 -6.52 -13.44 4.64
N LEU A 82 -7.34 -12.39 4.56
CA LEU A 82 -6.96 -11.08 5.07
C LEU A 82 -7.54 -10.89 6.47
N ARG A 83 -6.67 -10.46 7.38
CA ARG A 83 -7.04 -10.19 8.76
C ARG A 83 -6.69 -8.78 9.14
N ALA A 84 -7.50 -8.18 10.03
CA ALA A 84 -7.26 -6.86 10.58
C ALA A 84 -7.13 -6.92 12.10
N SER A 85 -6.46 -5.92 12.64
CA SER A 85 -6.43 -5.57 14.05
C SER A 85 -6.58 -4.06 14.18
N ILE A 86 -7.28 -3.60 15.22
CA ILE A 86 -7.56 -2.18 15.46
C ILE A 86 -6.92 -1.74 16.76
N SER A 87 -6.27 -0.59 16.74
CA SER A 87 -5.77 0.11 17.93
C SER A 87 -6.56 1.40 18.13
N LYS A 88 -7.00 1.64 19.37
CA LYS A 88 -7.75 2.84 19.80
C LYS A 88 -6.91 3.81 20.62
N ASP A 89 -5.65 3.49 20.85
CA ASP A 89 -4.73 4.21 21.74
C ASP A 89 -3.41 4.53 21.05
N ASN A 90 -3.48 4.84 19.75
CA ASN A 90 -2.33 5.21 18.90
C ASN A 90 -1.23 4.13 18.87
N GLY A 91 -1.63 2.85 18.80
CA GLY A 91 -0.73 1.71 18.61
C GLY A 91 -0.17 1.11 19.89
N GLN A 92 -0.56 1.60 21.07
CA GLN A 92 -0.06 1.05 22.35
C GLN A 92 -0.65 -0.33 22.66
N THR A 93 -1.94 -0.53 22.32
CA THR A 93 -2.58 -1.84 22.39
C THR A 93 -3.36 -2.13 21.12
N TRP A 94 -3.53 -3.40 20.81
CA TRP A 94 -4.21 -3.88 19.62
C TRP A 94 -5.27 -4.92 19.96
N GLU A 95 -6.44 -4.80 19.35
CA GLU A 95 -7.50 -5.79 19.49
C GLU A 95 -7.07 -7.14 18.90
N ALA A 96 -7.69 -8.23 19.32
CA ALA A 96 -7.42 -9.54 18.72
C ALA A 96 -7.70 -9.52 17.22
N PRO A 97 -6.81 -10.05 16.36
CA PRO A 97 -7.01 -10.05 14.93
C PRO A 97 -8.31 -10.75 14.52
N PHE A 98 -9.11 -10.09 13.68
CA PHE A 98 -10.32 -10.65 13.09
C PHE A 98 -10.18 -10.80 11.57
N THR A 99 -11.00 -11.64 10.95
CA THR A 99 -10.93 -11.92 9.53
C THR A 99 -11.81 -10.93 8.75
N ILE A 100 -11.22 -10.20 7.80
CA ILE A 100 -11.92 -9.37 6.81
C ILE A 100 -12.56 -10.27 5.76
N VAL A 101 -11.76 -11.12 5.13
CA VAL A 101 -12.21 -12.06 4.09
C VAL A 101 -11.44 -13.37 4.20
N LYS A 102 -12.14 -14.47 3.97
CA LYS A 102 -11.56 -15.82 4.00
C LYS A 102 -11.29 -16.31 2.59
N GLY A 103 -10.08 -16.74 2.31
CA GLY A 103 -9.79 -17.59 1.17
C GLY A 103 -10.48 -18.95 1.34
N LYS A 104 -11.00 -19.49 0.23
CA LYS A 104 -11.71 -20.78 0.22
C LYS A 104 -10.84 -21.94 -0.25
N GLY A 105 -9.59 -21.65 -0.65
CA GLY A 105 -8.68 -22.65 -1.20
C GLY A 105 -9.05 -23.08 -2.63
N ARG A 106 -8.22 -23.94 -3.23
CA ARG A 106 -8.46 -24.52 -4.54
C ARG A 106 -9.66 -25.50 -4.47
N GLY A 107 -10.43 -25.56 -5.54
CA GLY A 107 -11.61 -26.42 -5.62
C GLY A 107 -12.92 -25.69 -5.41
N PHE A 108 -12.89 -24.40 -5.08
CA PHE A 108 -14.08 -23.54 -5.06
C PHE A 108 -14.18 -22.79 -6.40
N ASP A 109 -13.70 -21.56 -6.47
CA ASP A 109 -13.53 -20.81 -7.71
C ASP A 109 -12.16 -20.11 -7.70
N VAL A 110 -11.76 -19.57 -8.86
CA VAL A 110 -10.43 -18.97 -9.02
C VAL A 110 -10.28 -17.76 -8.11
N PHE A 111 -11.23 -16.86 -8.11
CA PHE A 111 -11.16 -15.56 -7.40
C PHE A 111 -11.11 -15.74 -5.88
N HIS A 112 -11.94 -16.61 -5.32
CA HIS A 112 -12.02 -16.82 -3.87
C HIS A 112 -10.97 -17.78 -3.30
N THR A 113 -10.02 -18.28 -4.09
CA THR A 113 -8.99 -19.20 -3.59
C THR A 113 -8.19 -18.58 -2.44
N GLY A 114 -7.74 -17.34 -2.59
CA GLY A 114 -6.99 -16.60 -1.57
C GLY A 114 -6.99 -15.11 -1.84
N PHE A 115 -6.76 -14.32 -0.80
CA PHE A 115 -6.66 -12.86 -0.84
C PHE A 115 -5.37 -12.44 -0.14
N GLY A 116 -4.56 -11.60 -0.78
CA GLY A 116 -3.27 -11.21 -0.23
C GLY A 116 -2.74 -9.89 -0.74
N ASP A 117 -1.62 -9.48 -0.20
CA ASP A 117 -0.94 -8.24 -0.56
C ASP A 117 -1.87 -7.00 -0.39
N PRO A 118 -2.44 -6.79 0.81
CA PRO A 118 -3.41 -5.73 1.04
C PRO A 118 -2.83 -4.34 0.85
N CYS A 119 -3.68 -3.44 0.35
CA CYS A 119 -3.41 -2.03 0.20
C CYS A 119 -4.61 -1.26 0.76
N VAL A 120 -4.42 -0.45 1.79
CA VAL A 120 -5.52 0.15 2.57
C VAL A 120 -5.44 1.66 2.61
N VAL A 121 -6.61 2.31 2.63
CA VAL A 121 -6.77 3.73 2.92
C VAL A 121 -8.06 3.97 3.71
N ALA A 122 -8.00 4.85 4.70
CA ALA A 122 -9.18 5.38 5.39
C ALA A 122 -9.42 6.82 4.92
N ASP A 123 -10.69 7.15 4.67
CA ASP A 123 -11.07 8.52 4.35
C ASP A 123 -10.92 9.40 5.60
N ARG A 124 -10.10 10.46 5.49
CA ARG A 124 -9.88 11.36 6.62
C ARG A 124 -11.11 12.14 7.08
N ASN A 125 -12.18 12.18 6.27
CA ASN A 125 -13.37 12.98 6.52
C ASN A 125 -14.65 12.16 6.81
N SER A 126 -14.56 10.83 6.74
CA SER A 126 -15.68 9.94 7.03
C SER A 126 -15.21 8.62 7.65
N SER A 127 -16.13 7.80 8.11
CA SER A 127 -15.83 6.45 8.62
C SER A 127 -15.51 5.42 7.54
N ARG A 128 -15.47 5.83 6.26
CA ARG A 128 -15.23 4.92 5.14
C ARG A 128 -13.77 4.50 5.07
N VAL A 129 -13.54 3.20 4.89
CA VAL A 129 -12.23 2.60 4.65
C VAL A 129 -12.32 1.77 3.38
N PHE A 130 -11.30 1.86 2.55
CA PHE A 130 -11.18 1.10 1.31
C PHE A 130 -9.96 0.19 1.38
N LEU A 131 -10.15 -1.05 0.95
CA LEU A 131 -9.10 -2.07 0.86
C LEU A 131 -9.09 -2.66 -0.53
N LEU A 132 -7.89 -2.78 -1.08
CA LEU A 132 -7.59 -3.40 -2.34
C LEU A 132 -6.56 -4.50 -2.10
N SER A 133 -6.71 -5.66 -2.76
CA SER A 133 -5.78 -6.78 -2.62
C SER A 133 -5.66 -7.58 -3.91
N CYS A 134 -4.58 -8.32 -4.05
CA CYS A 134 -4.50 -9.40 -5.01
C CYS A 134 -5.44 -10.54 -4.59
N ALA A 135 -5.99 -11.27 -5.56
CA ALA A 135 -6.91 -12.38 -5.30
C ALA A 135 -6.72 -13.55 -6.26
N GLY A 136 -7.16 -14.73 -5.85
CA GLY A 136 -7.26 -15.89 -6.72
C GLY A 136 -6.18 -16.95 -6.55
N ASN A 137 -5.94 -17.71 -7.61
CA ASN A 137 -4.95 -18.78 -7.65
C ASN A 137 -3.98 -18.71 -8.85
N VAL A 138 -3.93 -17.56 -9.51
CA VAL A 138 -2.96 -17.29 -10.59
C VAL A 138 -1.81 -16.47 -10.01
N SER A 139 -0.60 -17.00 -10.15
CA SER A 139 0.60 -16.26 -9.72
C SER A 139 0.91 -15.12 -10.68
N PHE A 140 1.49 -14.03 -10.16
CA PHE A 140 1.91 -12.91 -11.00
C PHE A 140 2.81 -13.34 -12.18
N PRO A 141 3.87 -14.18 -12.01
CA PRO A 141 4.69 -14.60 -13.12
C PRO A 141 3.98 -15.53 -14.13
N GLY A 142 2.96 -16.26 -13.67
CA GLY A 142 2.19 -17.23 -14.48
C GLY A 142 0.96 -16.65 -15.16
N GLY A 143 0.68 -15.35 -14.91
CA GLY A 143 -0.50 -14.71 -15.48
C GLY A 143 -0.40 -14.46 -16.99
N THR A 144 -1.55 -14.46 -17.65
CA THR A 144 -1.77 -13.97 -19.03
C THR A 144 -2.93 -12.99 -19.02
N ARG A 145 -3.18 -12.30 -20.15
CA ARG A 145 -4.33 -11.39 -20.23
C ARG A 145 -5.67 -12.12 -20.02
N GLU A 146 -5.79 -13.34 -20.52
CA GLU A 146 -7.01 -14.18 -20.43
C GLU A 146 -7.12 -14.93 -19.09
N LYS A 147 -5.99 -15.18 -18.44
CA LYS A 147 -5.92 -15.88 -17.15
C LYS A 147 -4.98 -15.14 -16.23
N HIS A 148 -5.51 -14.15 -15.55
CA HIS A 148 -4.74 -13.24 -14.70
C HIS A 148 -5.10 -13.39 -13.22
N GLN A 149 -4.26 -12.78 -12.38
CA GLN A 149 -4.54 -12.62 -10.97
C GLN A 149 -5.71 -11.67 -10.78
N GLY A 150 -6.65 -12.01 -9.88
CA GLY A 150 -7.76 -11.14 -9.51
C GLY A 150 -7.30 -9.91 -8.73
N ILE A 151 -8.12 -8.87 -8.76
CA ILE A 151 -7.98 -7.65 -7.97
C ILE A 151 -9.27 -7.45 -7.17
N ALA A 152 -9.20 -7.73 -5.88
CA ALA A 152 -10.35 -7.64 -4.99
C ALA A 152 -10.42 -6.25 -4.34
N ILE A 153 -11.63 -5.68 -4.30
CA ILE A 153 -11.94 -4.49 -3.51
C ILE A 153 -12.94 -4.81 -2.43
N MET A 154 -12.79 -4.17 -1.27
CA MET A 154 -13.70 -4.24 -0.13
C MET A 154 -13.82 -2.87 0.53
N HIS A 155 -14.99 -2.59 1.10
CA HIS A 155 -15.29 -1.35 1.79
C HIS A 155 -15.72 -1.61 3.22
N SER A 156 -15.39 -0.69 4.10
CA SER A 156 -15.95 -0.55 5.44
C SER A 156 -16.58 0.83 5.56
N GLU A 157 -17.71 0.94 6.24
CA GLU A 157 -18.39 2.20 6.52
C GLU A 157 -18.36 2.58 8.01
N ASP A 158 -17.60 1.81 8.81
CA ASP A 158 -17.56 1.90 10.29
C ASP A 158 -16.13 1.92 10.87
N ASN A 159 -15.20 2.60 10.18
CA ASN A 159 -13.79 2.69 10.55
C ASN A 159 -13.09 1.31 10.62
N GLY A 160 -13.39 0.42 9.68
CA GLY A 160 -12.70 -0.87 9.52
C GLY A 160 -13.19 -2.01 10.39
N LYS A 161 -14.33 -1.86 11.10
CA LYS A 161 -14.87 -2.91 11.99
C LYS A 161 -15.60 -4.00 11.22
N THR A 162 -16.39 -3.62 10.23
CA THR A 162 -17.08 -4.55 9.32
C THR A 162 -16.75 -4.22 7.87
N TRP A 163 -16.83 -5.21 6.99
CA TRP A 163 -16.39 -5.11 5.61
C TRP A 163 -17.41 -5.72 4.65
N SER A 164 -17.50 -5.15 3.46
CA SER A 164 -18.30 -5.70 2.37
C SER A 164 -17.73 -7.05 1.89
N GLU A 165 -18.55 -7.83 1.18
CA GLU A 165 -18.04 -8.95 0.38
C GLU A 165 -17.01 -8.44 -0.65
N PRO A 166 -16.01 -9.26 -1.01
CA PRO A 166 -15.00 -8.90 -2.01
C PRO A 166 -15.63 -8.84 -3.41
N LYS A 167 -15.30 -7.79 -4.17
CA LYS A 167 -15.67 -7.64 -5.58
C LYS A 167 -14.41 -7.70 -6.43
N ASP A 168 -14.41 -8.51 -7.49
CA ASP A 168 -13.34 -8.53 -8.48
C ASP A 168 -13.48 -7.36 -9.46
N ILE A 169 -12.41 -6.58 -9.62
CA ILE A 169 -12.30 -5.48 -10.58
C ILE A 169 -11.16 -5.70 -11.58
N ALA A 170 -10.57 -6.90 -11.61
CA ALA A 170 -9.38 -7.15 -12.43
C ALA A 170 -9.65 -6.85 -13.91
N GLU A 171 -10.79 -7.27 -14.46
CA GLU A 171 -11.12 -7.02 -15.87
C GLU A 171 -11.16 -5.53 -16.19
N ASP A 172 -11.80 -4.71 -15.36
CA ASP A 172 -11.88 -3.27 -15.54
C ASP A 172 -10.50 -2.61 -15.52
N VAL A 173 -9.60 -3.08 -14.64
CA VAL A 173 -8.24 -2.54 -14.50
C VAL A 173 -7.35 -2.99 -15.67
N TYR A 174 -7.40 -4.25 -16.08
CA TYR A 174 -6.63 -4.76 -17.22
C TYR A 174 -7.07 -4.11 -18.53
N ALA A 175 -8.38 -3.91 -18.73
CA ALA A 175 -8.93 -3.30 -19.94
C ALA A 175 -8.41 -1.87 -20.21
N MET A 176 -7.96 -1.15 -19.19
CA MET A 176 -7.33 0.16 -19.38
C MET A 176 -6.09 0.10 -20.29
N PHE A 177 -5.42 -1.05 -20.34
CA PHE A 177 -4.18 -1.27 -21.08
C PHE A 177 -4.35 -2.05 -22.40
N ASP A 178 -5.54 -2.58 -22.70
CA ASP A 178 -5.76 -3.44 -23.89
C ASP A 178 -5.46 -2.74 -25.23
N LYS A 179 -5.57 -1.38 -25.27
CA LYS A 179 -5.26 -0.57 -26.44
C LYS A 179 -3.92 0.17 -26.32
N CYS A 180 -3.01 -0.33 -25.50
CA CYS A 180 -1.67 0.22 -25.40
C CYS A 180 -0.84 -0.16 -26.63
N SER A 181 0.02 0.73 -27.14
CA SER A 181 0.90 0.46 -28.28
C SER A 181 1.88 -0.69 -28.01
N ARG A 182 2.18 -0.97 -26.75
CA ARG A 182 3.02 -2.10 -26.29
C ARG A 182 2.27 -3.43 -26.27
N GLY A 183 0.99 -3.44 -26.62
CA GLY A 183 0.08 -4.56 -26.43
C GLY A 183 -0.58 -4.59 -25.05
N PRO A 184 -1.53 -5.51 -24.83
CA PRO A 184 -2.18 -5.67 -23.51
C PRO A 184 -1.19 -6.10 -22.46
N VAL A 185 -1.46 -5.76 -21.20
CA VAL A 185 -0.65 -6.28 -20.09
C VAL A 185 -0.97 -7.75 -19.84
N ARG A 186 0.07 -8.53 -19.61
CA ARG A 186 -0.04 -9.98 -19.36
C ARG A 186 -0.39 -10.28 -17.90
N ALA A 187 0.26 -9.58 -16.99
CA ALA A 187 0.08 -9.76 -15.55
C ALA A 187 0.15 -8.42 -14.83
N MET A 188 -0.58 -8.33 -13.72
CA MET A 188 -0.61 -7.12 -12.89
C MET A 188 -0.54 -7.52 -11.42
N PHE A 189 0.19 -6.72 -10.64
CA PHE A 189 0.31 -6.80 -9.20
C PHE A 189 0.06 -5.41 -8.60
N ILE A 190 -0.88 -5.31 -7.68
CA ILE A 190 -1.13 -4.06 -6.97
C ILE A 190 -0.07 -3.87 -5.89
N GLY A 191 0.56 -2.70 -5.85
CA GLY A 191 1.57 -2.38 -4.86
C GLY A 191 1.00 -2.37 -3.44
N SER A 192 1.33 -3.42 -2.66
CA SER A 192 0.83 -3.63 -1.30
C SER A 192 1.12 -2.48 -0.34
N GLY A 193 0.39 -2.39 0.74
CA GLY A 193 0.61 -1.48 1.87
C GLY A 193 -0.34 -0.28 1.87
N LYS A 194 0.01 0.82 1.22
CA LYS A 194 -0.73 2.08 1.33
C LYS A 194 -1.31 2.52 -0.01
N ILE A 195 -2.60 2.86 -0.02
CA ILE A 195 -3.21 3.75 -1.01
C ILE A 195 -3.06 5.17 -0.47
N HIS A 196 -2.52 6.08 -1.28
CA HIS A 196 -2.35 7.48 -0.87
C HIS A 196 -3.64 8.26 -1.13
N GLN A 197 -4.21 8.89 -0.11
CA GLN A 197 -5.27 9.88 -0.27
C GLN A 197 -4.65 11.27 -0.42
N SER A 198 -4.91 11.95 -1.54
CA SER A 198 -4.37 13.28 -1.83
C SER A 198 -4.67 14.29 -0.72
N ARG A 199 -3.69 15.12 -0.42
CA ARG A 199 -3.83 16.26 0.50
C ARG A 199 -4.41 17.49 -0.19
N TYR A 200 -4.23 17.60 -1.49
CA TYR A 200 -4.48 18.82 -2.25
C TYR A 200 -5.59 18.69 -3.28
N THR A 201 -5.80 17.51 -3.87
CA THR A 201 -6.77 17.33 -4.94
C THR A 201 -8.04 16.68 -4.41
N LYS A 202 -9.15 17.43 -4.47
CA LYS A 202 -10.49 16.96 -4.11
C LYS A 202 -11.40 17.10 -5.31
N THR A 203 -11.98 15.99 -5.77
CA THR A 203 -12.93 15.93 -6.87
C THR A 203 -14.27 15.41 -6.33
N GLY A 204 -15.28 16.27 -6.34
CA GLY A 204 -16.58 15.91 -5.77
C GLY A 204 -16.53 15.69 -4.24
N LYS A 205 -17.00 14.52 -3.78
CA LYS A 205 -17.12 14.20 -2.35
C LYS A 205 -15.78 13.87 -1.70
N TYR A 206 -14.90 13.16 -2.42
CA TYR A 206 -13.67 12.60 -1.87
C TYR A 206 -12.40 13.29 -2.36
N TYR A 207 -11.34 13.19 -1.58
CA TYR A 207 -10.00 13.47 -2.05
C TYR A 207 -9.53 12.31 -2.92
N ARG A 208 -8.84 12.63 -4.02
CA ARG A 208 -8.31 11.64 -4.98
C ARG A 208 -7.44 10.61 -4.29
N LEU A 209 -7.63 9.36 -4.65
CA LEU A 209 -6.76 8.25 -4.25
C LEU A 209 -5.73 7.98 -5.34
N TYR A 210 -4.54 7.55 -4.92
CA TYR A 210 -3.47 7.06 -5.79
C TYR A 210 -3.02 5.69 -5.31
N CYS A 211 -2.90 4.74 -6.25
CA CYS A 211 -2.39 3.39 -6.01
C CYS A 211 -1.34 3.06 -7.06
N SER A 212 -0.24 2.45 -6.67
CA SER A 212 0.79 2.01 -7.60
C SER A 212 0.59 0.55 -7.99
N ASN A 213 0.96 0.20 -9.22
CA ASN A 213 0.92 -1.17 -9.69
C ASN A 213 2.13 -1.55 -10.54
N LEU A 214 2.50 -2.80 -10.47
CA LEU A 214 3.46 -3.45 -11.33
C LEU A 214 2.70 -4.21 -12.40
N VAL A 215 3.08 -4.02 -13.65
CA VAL A 215 2.56 -4.81 -14.77
C VAL A 215 3.70 -5.50 -15.52
N THR A 216 3.38 -6.61 -16.19
CA THR A 216 4.25 -7.23 -17.17
C THR A 216 3.59 -7.15 -18.53
N ASP A 217 4.27 -6.58 -19.52
CA ASP A 217 3.79 -6.52 -20.89
C ASP A 217 3.91 -7.87 -21.61
N VAL A 218 3.46 -7.93 -22.85
CA VAL A 218 3.52 -9.15 -23.69
C VAL A 218 4.93 -9.63 -23.95
N ASN A 219 5.94 -8.77 -23.84
CA ASN A 219 7.34 -9.08 -24.04
C ASN A 219 8.05 -9.49 -22.74
N GLY A 220 7.35 -9.46 -21.60
CA GLY A 220 7.89 -9.77 -20.30
C GLY A 220 8.58 -8.61 -19.60
N ALA A 221 8.51 -7.38 -20.13
CA ALA A 221 9.06 -6.21 -19.48
C ALA A 221 8.21 -5.83 -18.26
N ARG A 222 8.88 -5.53 -17.14
CA ARG A 222 8.24 -5.03 -15.91
C ARG A 222 8.13 -3.52 -15.97
N LEU A 223 6.90 -3.05 -15.86
CA LEU A 223 6.55 -1.63 -15.94
C LEU A 223 5.75 -1.25 -14.69
N ASN A 224 5.98 -0.07 -14.15
CA ASN A 224 5.15 0.41 -13.05
C ASN A 224 4.30 1.60 -13.53
N TYR A 225 3.08 1.65 -13.01
CA TYR A 225 2.12 2.72 -13.23
C TYR A 225 1.54 3.21 -11.90
N VAL A 226 0.92 4.37 -11.94
CA VAL A 226 0.06 4.88 -10.88
C VAL A 226 -1.37 4.92 -11.41
N LEU A 227 -2.28 4.33 -10.66
CA LEU A 227 -3.72 4.46 -10.86
C LEU A 227 -4.27 5.52 -9.91
N TYR A 228 -5.32 6.21 -10.31
CA TYR A 228 -6.04 7.14 -9.45
C TYR A 228 -7.54 6.88 -9.47
N SER A 229 -8.20 7.26 -8.37
CA SER A 229 -9.65 7.20 -8.21
C SER A 229 -10.17 8.51 -7.62
N ASP A 230 -11.28 9.02 -8.16
CA ASP A 230 -11.95 10.22 -7.69
C ASP A 230 -13.24 9.93 -6.91
N ASP A 231 -13.62 8.65 -6.80
CA ASP A 231 -14.84 8.16 -6.17
C ASP A 231 -14.56 7.19 -4.99
N PHE A 232 -13.39 7.32 -4.38
CA PHE A 232 -12.93 6.53 -3.25
C PHE A 232 -12.84 5.03 -3.55
N GLY A 233 -12.30 4.69 -4.72
CA GLY A 233 -11.96 3.32 -5.11
C GLY A 233 -13.02 2.59 -5.92
N ASP A 234 -14.18 3.20 -6.20
CA ASP A 234 -15.23 2.57 -6.98
C ASP A 234 -14.83 2.43 -8.46
N THR A 235 -14.12 3.43 -9.01
CA THR A 235 -13.51 3.37 -10.35
C THR A 235 -12.07 3.86 -10.36
N TRP A 236 -11.28 3.32 -11.28
CA TRP A 236 -9.85 3.62 -11.41
C TRP A 236 -9.48 4.07 -12.82
N LYS A 237 -8.45 4.91 -12.92
CA LYS A 237 -7.88 5.40 -14.17
C LYS A 237 -6.36 5.44 -14.04
N VAL A 238 -5.65 5.39 -15.19
CA VAL A 238 -4.19 5.59 -15.22
C VAL A 238 -3.87 7.07 -15.03
N LEU A 239 -2.93 7.40 -14.15
CA LEU A 239 -2.44 8.77 -13.98
C LEU A 239 -1.54 9.15 -15.16
N GLY A 240 -1.89 10.20 -15.87
CA GLY A 240 -1.26 10.59 -17.13
C GLY A 240 -1.73 9.72 -18.30
N ASP A 241 -0.80 9.29 -19.13
CA ASP A 241 -1.06 8.43 -20.27
C ASP A 241 -0.48 7.03 -20.05
N LYS A 242 -1.22 5.98 -20.44
CA LYS A 242 -0.75 4.58 -20.41
C LYS A 242 0.46 4.33 -21.31
N GLU A 243 0.71 5.20 -22.30
CA GLU A 243 1.89 5.14 -23.15
C GLU A 243 3.13 5.77 -22.50
N ASP A 244 2.93 6.67 -21.52
CA ASP A 244 3.99 7.33 -20.75
C ASP A 244 4.30 6.54 -19.49
N VAL A 245 5.20 5.54 -19.60
CA VAL A 245 5.53 4.62 -18.52
C VAL A 245 6.37 5.30 -17.45
N PRO A 246 5.91 5.43 -16.21
CA PRO A 246 6.67 6.05 -15.13
C PRO A 246 8.00 5.38 -14.84
N ILE A 247 8.00 4.06 -14.69
CA ILE A 247 9.21 3.29 -14.38
C ILE A 247 9.27 2.01 -15.23
N ILE A 248 10.41 1.81 -15.87
CA ILE A 248 10.75 0.61 -16.64
C ILE A 248 11.74 -0.22 -15.82
N ASN A 249 11.56 -1.54 -15.81
CA ASN A 249 12.37 -2.51 -15.05
C ASN A 249 12.31 -2.34 -13.52
N GLY A 250 11.20 -1.73 -13.03
CA GLY A 250 10.88 -1.70 -11.61
C GLY A 250 10.15 -2.96 -11.14
N ASP A 251 10.16 -3.20 -9.84
CA ASP A 251 9.43 -4.27 -9.17
C ASP A 251 8.29 -3.67 -8.31
N GLU A 252 8.17 -4.03 -7.05
CA GLU A 252 7.11 -3.55 -6.15
C GLU A 252 7.15 -2.03 -5.96
N PRO A 253 6.19 -1.29 -6.58
CA PRO A 253 6.16 0.16 -6.48
C PRO A 253 5.43 0.66 -5.25
N LYS A 254 5.69 1.92 -4.90
CA LYS A 254 4.96 2.72 -3.93
C LYS A 254 4.70 4.10 -4.50
N VAL A 255 3.59 4.72 -4.14
CA VAL A 255 3.22 6.07 -4.57
C VAL A 255 3.01 6.97 -3.37
N GLU A 256 3.42 8.23 -3.50
CA GLU A 256 3.23 9.26 -2.48
C GLU A 256 3.01 10.62 -3.16
N GLU A 257 2.41 11.57 -2.43
CA GLU A 257 2.23 12.94 -2.87
C GLU A 257 3.26 13.84 -2.18
N LEU A 258 4.03 14.57 -2.98
CA LEU A 258 5.03 15.52 -2.50
C LEU A 258 4.38 16.76 -1.85
N PRO A 259 5.12 17.54 -1.03
CA PRO A 259 4.59 18.76 -0.41
C PRO A 259 4.07 19.82 -1.39
N ASP A 260 4.56 19.81 -2.63
CA ASP A 260 4.11 20.69 -3.71
C ASP A 260 2.92 20.14 -4.52
N GLY A 261 2.45 18.93 -4.14
CA GLY A 261 1.31 18.25 -4.74
C GLY A 261 1.62 17.47 -6.02
N ARG A 262 2.90 17.33 -6.38
CA ARG A 262 3.32 16.37 -7.41
C ARG A 262 3.26 14.94 -6.88
N ILE A 263 3.18 13.98 -7.78
CA ILE A 263 3.15 12.56 -7.40
C ILE A 263 4.51 11.93 -7.66
N ILE A 264 5.05 11.26 -6.65
CA ILE A 264 6.27 10.46 -6.77
C ILE A 264 5.92 8.98 -6.74
N ILE A 265 6.47 8.22 -7.68
CA ILE A 265 6.51 6.76 -7.63
C ILE A 265 7.92 6.30 -7.29
N SER A 266 8.02 5.31 -6.40
CA SER A 266 9.27 4.67 -6.00
C SER A 266 9.14 3.17 -6.19
N SER A 267 10.09 2.53 -6.84
CA SER A 267 10.04 1.11 -7.18
C SER A 267 11.27 0.36 -6.70
N ARG A 268 11.10 -0.87 -6.23
CA ARG A 268 12.19 -1.78 -5.90
C ARG A 268 12.94 -2.15 -7.17
N CYS A 269 14.28 -2.21 -7.10
CA CYS A 269 15.12 -2.77 -8.15
C CYS A 269 16.39 -3.39 -7.55
N GLY A 270 17.19 -4.05 -8.36
CA GLY A 270 18.47 -4.61 -7.89
C GLY A 270 19.40 -3.50 -7.40
N GLY A 271 19.82 -3.59 -6.13
CA GLY A 271 20.80 -2.68 -5.52
C GLY A 271 20.26 -1.31 -5.09
N GLY A 272 18.93 -1.04 -5.18
CA GLY A 272 18.39 0.25 -4.75
C GLY A 272 16.94 0.45 -5.14
N ARG A 273 16.61 1.69 -5.47
CA ARG A 273 15.26 2.07 -5.88
C ARG A 273 15.27 2.96 -7.13
N LEU A 274 14.26 2.78 -7.96
CA LEU A 274 13.93 3.66 -9.08
C LEU A 274 12.87 4.66 -8.64
N PHE A 275 12.96 5.89 -9.17
CA PHE A 275 12.02 6.97 -8.86
C PHE A 275 11.60 7.67 -10.13
N ASN A 276 10.38 8.21 -10.13
CA ASN A 276 9.92 9.17 -11.10
C ASN A 276 8.89 10.12 -10.47
N ILE A 277 8.76 11.32 -11.01
CA ILE A 277 7.84 12.34 -10.50
C ILE A 277 6.91 12.74 -11.65
N PHE A 278 5.62 12.81 -11.33
CA PHE A 278 4.58 13.29 -12.23
C PHE A 278 4.35 14.79 -12.00
N ASP A 279 4.53 15.57 -13.05
CA ASP A 279 4.24 17.01 -13.09
C ASP A 279 2.86 17.22 -13.71
N PHE A 280 1.94 17.82 -12.94
CA PHE A 280 0.60 18.10 -13.42
C PHE A 280 0.56 19.33 -14.34
N GLU A 281 -0.10 19.18 -15.50
CA GLU A 281 -0.60 20.29 -16.31
C GLU A 281 -1.95 20.77 -15.76
N ASN A 282 -2.82 19.81 -15.39
CA ASN A 282 -4.08 20.08 -14.71
C ASN A 282 -4.35 19.01 -13.65
N LYS A 283 -4.35 19.44 -12.38
CA LYS A 283 -4.55 18.52 -11.25
C LYS A 283 -5.96 17.92 -11.21
N GLU A 284 -7.00 18.70 -11.50
CA GLU A 284 -8.38 18.22 -11.45
C GLU A 284 -8.64 17.16 -12.52
N GLN A 285 -8.09 17.34 -13.72
CA GLN A 285 -8.23 16.39 -14.83
C GLN A 285 -7.21 15.25 -14.78
N ALA A 286 -6.26 15.27 -13.83
CA ALA A 286 -5.14 14.32 -13.72
C ALA A 286 -4.29 14.23 -14.99
N THR A 287 -4.17 15.33 -15.74
CA THR A 287 -3.30 15.43 -16.92
C THR A 287 -1.94 16.00 -16.57
N GLY A 288 -0.91 15.55 -17.25
CA GLY A 288 0.47 15.94 -17.03
C GLY A 288 1.44 14.92 -17.64
N LYS A 289 2.69 14.93 -17.17
CA LYS A 289 3.74 14.07 -17.72
C LYS A 289 4.64 13.52 -16.62
N TRP A 290 5.10 12.31 -16.82
CA TRP A 290 6.18 11.73 -16.01
C TRP A 290 7.53 12.33 -16.44
N GLY A 291 8.37 12.62 -15.46
CA GLY A 291 9.73 13.09 -15.68
C GLY A 291 10.67 11.96 -16.14
N LYS A 292 11.95 12.14 -15.91
CA LYS A 292 12.94 11.09 -16.20
C LYS A 292 13.06 10.15 -14.99
N GLN A 293 13.04 8.84 -15.27
CA GLN A 293 13.37 7.83 -14.27
C GLN A 293 14.75 8.07 -13.69
N ALA A 294 14.88 8.05 -12.36
CA ALA A 294 16.11 8.19 -11.62
C ALA A 294 16.37 6.94 -10.77
N PHE A 295 17.63 6.72 -10.40
CA PHE A 295 18.07 5.63 -9.54
C PHE A 295 18.75 6.20 -8.29
N SER A 296 18.49 5.56 -7.15
CA SER A 296 19.23 5.77 -5.90
C SER A 296 19.53 4.40 -5.28
N GLY A 297 20.80 4.14 -5.05
CA GLY A 297 21.33 2.96 -4.39
C GLY A 297 22.18 3.36 -3.22
#